data_b346e7a7044acf82a2ac334ad9ac2dec
#
_entry.id   b346e7a7044acf82a2ac334ad9ac2dec
#
_cell.length_a   1.000
_cell.length_b   1.000
_cell.length_c   1.000
_cell.angle_alpha   90.00
_cell.angle_beta   90.00
_cell.angle_gamma   90.00
#
_symmetry.space_group_name_H-M   'P 1'
#
loop_
_entity.id
_entity.type
_entity.pdbx_description
1 polymer ?
#
loop_
_entity_poly.entity_id
_entity_poly.type
_entity_poly.pdbx_seq_one_letter_code
_entity_poly.pdbx_strand_id
1 'polypeptide(L)'
;MPTDDVQIKRIPGVRVAELTDTAAGFEPASISPVIQPLYDELIARLGRARLTPTGPGLAYYEDSPDGEGVLVHATLPVDADPGDERDFSIVDLPEIRQAATIVHRGSMDDVMATIQTLARWIDANGYRSAGYNRELYLECADDRAAWVTELQEPLATS
;
A
#
# COMPACT_ATOMS: atom_id res chain seq x y z
N MET A 1 8.48 -18.93 -17.14
CA MET A 1 7.57 -18.02 -17.81
C MET A 1 6.88 -17.16 -16.81
N PRO A 2 7.20 -15.92 -16.82
CA PRO A 2 6.37 -15.06 -16.01
C PRO A 2 5.00 -15.07 -16.61
N THR A 3 4.15 -15.75 -15.99
CA THR A 3 2.76 -15.55 -16.23
C THR A 3 2.41 -14.29 -15.51
N ASP A 4 1.77 -13.40 -16.21
CA ASP A 4 1.14 -12.29 -15.59
C ASP A 4 -0.01 -12.83 -14.75
N ASP A 5 0.30 -13.24 -13.52
CA ASP A 5 -0.72 -13.74 -12.59
C ASP A 5 -1.56 -12.61 -12.06
N VAL A 6 -2.05 -11.77 -12.97
CA VAL A 6 -2.93 -10.66 -12.62
C VAL A 6 -4.33 -11.19 -12.37
N GLN A 7 -4.90 -10.82 -11.23
CA GLN A 7 -6.26 -11.18 -10.87
C GLN A 7 -7.07 -9.92 -10.62
N ILE A 8 -8.32 -9.96 -11.05
CA ILE A 8 -9.28 -8.93 -10.66
C ILE A 8 -9.97 -9.40 -9.38
N LYS A 9 -9.89 -8.58 -8.33
CA LYS A 9 -10.44 -8.93 -7.03
C LYS A 9 -11.32 -7.80 -6.50
N ARG A 10 -12.30 -8.19 -5.69
CA ARG A 10 -12.97 -7.29 -4.77
C ARG A 10 -12.14 -7.27 -3.47
N ILE A 11 -11.86 -6.07 -2.96
CA ILE A 11 -11.11 -5.90 -1.71
C ILE A 11 -12.04 -5.28 -0.69
N PRO A 12 -12.29 -5.95 0.46
CA PRO A 12 -13.17 -5.39 1.48
C PRO A 12 -12.59 -4.14 2.11
N GLY A 13 -13.46 -3.30 2.64
CA GLY A 13 -13.03 -2.16 3.45
C GLY A 13 -12.30 -2.62 4.71
N VAL A 14 -11.40 -1.80 5.22
CA VAL A 14 -10.61 -2.13 6.40
C VAL A 14 -10.34 -0.88 7.23
N ARG A 15 -10.42 -1.02 8.55
CA ARG A 15 -10.06 0.06 9.47
C ARG A 15 -8.58 -0.05 9.80
N VAL A 16 -7.88 1.06 9.67
CA VAL A 16 -6.42 1.10 9.83
C VAL A 16 -6.00 2.28 10.70
N ALA A 17 -4.85 2.13 11.35
CA ALA A 17 -4.09 3.24 11.88
C ALA A 17 -3.15 3.74 10.79
N GLU A 18 -2.98 5.05 10.67
CA GLU A 18 -2.27 5.67 9.54
C GLU A 18 -1.34 6.77 9.99
N LEU A 19 -0.14 6.78 9.41
CA LEU A 19 0.76 7.93 9.39
C LEU A 19 1.07 8.27 7.93
N THR A 20 1.31 9.55 7.66
CA THR A 20 1.63 10.01 6.32
C THR A 20 2.90 10.85 6.31
N ASP A 21 3.59 10.84 5.18
CA ASP A 21 4.71 11.73 4.91
C ASP A 21 4.84 11.87 3.38
N THR A 22 5.71 12.77 2.96
CA THR A 22 5.87 13.08 1.53
C THR A 22 7.19 12.53 1.02
N ALA A 23 7.14 11.86 -0.14
CA ALA A 23 8.32 11.41 -0.88
C ALA A 23 8.48 12.25 -2.15
N ALA A 24 9.69 12.25 -2.70
CA ALA A 24 9.98 13.03 -3.91
C ALA A 24 9.34 12.44 -5.17
N GLY A 25 9.12 11.13 -5.21
CA GLY A 25 8.54 10.45 -6.37
C GLY A 25 8.08 9.05 -6.00
N PHE A 26 7.60 8.33 -7.01
CA PHE A 26 7.05 6.98 -6.84
C PHE A 26 8.11 5.87 -6.91
N GLU A 27 9.31 6.15 -7.34
CA GLU A 27 10.36 5.15 -7.46
C GLU A 27 10.83 4.65 -6.08
N PRO A 28 11.27 3.38 -5.98
CA PRO A 28 11.68 2.81 -4.69
C PRO A 28 12.74 3.63 -3.96
N ALA A 29 13.67 4.25 -4.68
CA ALA A 29 14.71 5.07 -4.08
C ALA A 29 14.16 6.30 -3.36
N SER A 30 12.99 6.80 -3.79
CA SER A 30 12.30 7.93 -3.14
C SER A 30 11.36 7.46 -2.03
N ILE A 31 10.71 6.33 -2.20
CA ILE A 31 9.71 5.81 -1.25
C ILE A 31 10.36 5.17 -0.02
N SER A 32 11.38 4.33 -0.21
CA SER A 32 11.97 3.55 0.89
C SER A 32 12.47 4.42 2.06
N PRO A 33 13.17 5.55 1.81
CA PRO A 33 13.62 6.39 2.93
C PRO A 33 12.49 7.05 3.73
N VAL A 34 11.28 7.09 3.15
CA VAL A 34 10.09 7.67 3.80
C VAL A 34 9.27 6.59 4.49
N ILE A 35 9.00 5.49 3.81
CA ILE A 35 8.02 4.51 4.29
C ILE A 35 8.55 3.68 5.46
N GLN A 36 9.83 3.33 5.47
CA GLN A 36 10.37 2.51 6.56
C GLN A 36 10.35 3.25 7.90
N PRO A 37 10.81 4.51 8.00
CA PRO A 37 10.67 5.25 9.25
C PRO A 37 9.21 5.48 9.66
N LEU A 38 8.30 5.65 8.67
CA LEU A 38 6.88 5.79 8.97
C LEU A 38 6.32 4.55 9.66
N TYR A 39 6.64 3.35 9.17
CA TYR A 39 6.19 2.12 9.79
C TYR A 39 6.81 1.92 11.17
N ASP A 40 8.09 2.22 11.32
CA ASP A 40 8.75 2.12 12.64
C ASP A 40 8.04 3.02 13.65
N GLU A 41 7.72 4.24 13.25
CA GLU A 41 7.03 5.20 14.11
C GLU A 41 5.58 4.78 14.38
N LEU A 42 4.88 4.28 13.37
CA LEU A 42 3.51 3.80 13.53
C LEU A 42 3.45 2.64 14.51
N ILE A 43 4.35 1.67 14.38
CA ILE A 43 4.44 0.52 15.28
C ILE A 43 4.71 0.99 16.71
N ALA A 44 5.63 1.95 16.90
CA ALA A 44 5.93 2.50 18.21
C ALA A 44 4.72 3.19 18.83
N ARG A 45 3.99 3.96 18.03
CA ARG A 45 2.79 4.67 18.52
C ARG A 45 1.66 3.71 18.86
N LEU A 46 1.46 2.67 18.06
CA LEU A 46 0.51 1.61 18.38
C LEU A 46 0.86 0.90 19.66
N GLY A 47 2.14 0.61 19.89
CA GLY A 47 2.60 -0.02 21.12
C GLY A 47 2.30 0.83 22.35
N ARG A 48 2.52 2.15 22.27
CA ARG A 48 2.18 3.07 23.37
C ARG A 48 0.68 3.16 23.61
N ALA A 49 -0.12 3.02 22.56
CA ALA A 49 -1.58 3.01 22.67
C ALA A 49 -2.15 1.64 23.02
N ARG A 50 -1.28 0.62 23.17
CA ARG A 50 -1.66 -0.77 23.46
C ARG A 50 -2.58 -1.37 22.41
N LEU A 51 -2.36 -1.02 21.15
CA LEU A 51 -3.06 -1.57 20.01
C LEU A 51 -2.17 -2.54 19.27
N THR A 52 -2.73 -3.70 18.93
CA THR A 52 -2.03 -4.74 18.18
C THR A 52 -2.57 -4.76 16.76
N PRO A 53 -1.71 -4.71 15.72
CA PRO A 53 -2.19 -4.86 14.36
C PRO A 53 -2.91 -6.19 14.16
N THR A 54 -4.01 -6.15 13.40
CA THR A 54 -4.85 -7.34 13.15
C THR A 54 -4.57 -7.99 11.81
N GLY A 55 -3.64 -7.47 11.04
CA GLY A 55 -3.28 -8.02 9.75
C GLY A 55 -2.03 -7.37 9.19
N PRO A 56 -1.65 -7.71 7.96
CA PRO A 56 -0.44 -7.16 7.34
C PRO A 56 -0.57 -5.69 7.03
N GLY A 57 0.58 -5.00 6.96
CA GLY A 57 0.63 -3.59 6.61
C GLY A 57 0.16 -3.33 5.18
N LEU A 58 -0.45 -2.18 5.00
CA LEU A 58 -0.96 -1.75 3.70
C LEU A 58 -0.49 -0.31 3.47
N ALA A 59 0.28 -0.08 2.42
CA ALA A 59 0.68 1.26 2.03
C ALA A 59 -0.08 1.68 0.79
N TYR A 60 -0.37 2.97 0.67
CA TYR A 60 -0.89 3.50 -0.57
C TYR A 60 -0.30 4.87 -0.85
N TYR A 61 -0.31 5.23 -2.11
CA TYR A 61 0.38 6.41 -2.60
C TYR A 61 -0.55 7.21 -3.48
N GLU A 62 -0.47 8.53 -3.35
CA GLU A 62 -1.22 9.44 -4.20
C GLU A 62 -0.42 10.70 -4.42
N ASP A 63 -0.78 11.49 -5.44
CA ASP A 63 -0.13 12.75 -5.66
C ASP A 63 -0.34 13.66 -4.45
N SER A 64 0.73 14.36 -4.05
CA SER A 64 0.63 15.30 -2.95
C SER A 64 -0.36 16.41 -3.30
N PRO A 65 -1.18 16.88 -2.34
CA PRO A 65 -2.14 17.95 -2.59
C PRO A 65 -1.53 19.25 -3.12
N ASP A 66 -0.26 19.51 -2.80
CA ASP A 66 0.43 20.69 -3.30
C ASP A 66 1.00 20.51 -4.72
N GLY A 67 0.81 19.32 -5.32
CA GLY A 67 1.32 19.00 -6.65
C GLY A 67 2.81 18.69 -6.70
N GLU A 68 3.48 18.67 -5.57
CA GLU A 68 4.92 18.37 -5.49
C GLU A 68 5.15 17.07 -4.70
N GLY A 69 5.59 16.04 -5.40
CA GLY A 69 5.91 14.76 -4.79
C GLY A 69 4.72 13.85 -4.58
N VAL A 70 4.90 12.88 -3.71
CA VAL A 70 3.97 11.78 -3.46
C VAL A 70 3.63 11.74 -1.99
N LEU A 71 2.34 11.71 -1.67
CA LEU A 71 1.89 11.50 -0.31
C LEU A 71 1.87 10.00 -0.03
N VAL A 72 2.70 9.59 0.94
CA VAL A 72 2.87 8.19 1.34
C VAL A 72 2.01 7.93 2.57
N HIS A 73 1.13 6.94 2.48
CA HIS A 73 0.29 6.50 3.60
C HIS A 73 0.80 5.15 4.08
N ALA A 74 1.30 5.10 5.31
CA ALA A 74 1.68 3.85 5.96
C ALA A 74 0.57 3.46 6.93
N THR A 75 -0.01 2.27 6.74
CA THR A 75 -1.16 1.84 7.55
C THR A 75 -0.98 0.43 8.09
N LEU A 76 -1.58 0.19 9.24
CA LEU A 76 -1.68 -1.13 9.86
C LEU A 76 -3.13 -1.35 10.29
N PRO A 77 -3.75 -2.49 9.92
CA PRO A 77 -5.12 -2.76 10.36
C PRO A 77 -5.21 -2.85 11.87
N VAL A 78 -6.23 -2.22 12.43
CA VAL A 78 -6.46 -2.22 13.87
C VAL A 78 -7.94 -2.36 14.17
N ASP A 79 -8.24 -2.88 15.36
CA ASP A 79 -9.58 -2.92 15.90
C ASP A 79 -9.67 -1.85 17.00
N ALA A 80 -9.98 -0.63 16.59
CA ALA A 80 -10.02 0.52 17.50
C ALA A 80 -11.06 1.53 17.04
N ASP A 81 -11.68 2.22 18.00
CA ASP A 81 -12.64 3.27 17.67
C ASP A 81 -11.92 4.55 17.24
N PRO A 82 -12.45 5.26 16.23
CA PRO A 82 -11.80 6.47 15.72
C PRO A 82 -11.97 7.70 16.62
N GLY A 83 -12.78 7.63 17.66
CA GLY A 83 -13.17 8.80 18.46
C GLY A 83 -12.16 9.27 19.49
N ASP A 84 -11.12 8.49 19.78
CA ASP A 84 -10.14 8.85 20.80
C ASP A 84 -9.01 9.68 20.21
N GLU A 85 -8.50 10.63 21.02
CA GLU A 85 -7.33 11.40 20.60
C GLU A 85 -6.08 10.51 20.63
N ARG A 86 -5.38 10.47 19.51
CA ARG A 86 -4.15 9.69 19.34
C ARG A 86 -3.15 10.48 18.52
N ASP A 87 -1.90 10.09 18.60
CA ASP A 87 -0.84 10.67 17.78
C ASP A 87 -0.72 9.96 16.40
N PHE A 88 -1.79 9.32 15.98
CA PHE A 88 -1.97 8.75 14.63
C PHE A 88 -3.45 8.78 14.28
N SER A 89 -3.75 8.66 13.00
CA SER A 89 -5.14 8.69 12.52
C SER A 89 -5.72 7.28 12.48
N ILE A 90 -7.03 7.17 12.73
CA ILE A 90 -7.80 5.95 12.45
C ILE A 90 -8.65 6.25 11.22
N VAL A 91 -8.49 5.44 10.19
CA VAL A 91 -9.13 5.66 8.89
C VAL A 91 -9.85 4.38 8.48
N ASP A 92 -11.07 4.54 7.96
CA ASP A 92 -11.79 3.44 7.33
C ASP A 92 -11.51 3.48 5.83
N LEU A 93 -10.65 2.57 5.36
CA LEU A 93 -10.38 2.46 3.93
C LEU A 93 -11.58 1.82 3.24
N PRO A 94 -12.04 2.41 2.12
CA PRO A 94 -13.26 1.91 1.48
C PRO A 94 -13.04 0.58 0.78
N GLU A 95 -14.15 -0.12 0.56
CA GLU A 95 -14.17 -1.29 -0.30
C GLU A 95 -13.74 -0.90 -1.71
N ILE A 96 -12.97 -1.76 -2.35
CA ILE A 96 -12.62 -1.63 -3.77
C ILE A 96 -13.35 -2.75 -4.52
N ARG A 97 -14.30 -2.36 -5.37
CA ARG A 97 -15.12 -3.34 -6.10
C ARG A 97 -14.31 -4.15 -7.10
N GLN A 98 -13.39 -3.48 -7.80
CA GLN A 98 -12.49 -4.12 -8.74
C GLN A 98 -11.10 -3.55 -8.58
N ALA A 99 -10.16 -4.42 -8.25
CA ALA A 99 -8.74 -4.09 -8.24
C ALA A 99 -8.00 -5.11 -9.08
N ALA A 100 -7.10 -4.64 -9.93
CA ALA A 100 -6.15 -5.52 -10.59
C ALA A 100 -5.00 -5.77 -9.62
N THR A 101 -4.67 -7.03 -9.39
CA THR A 101 -3.67 -7.41 -8.40
C THR A 101 -2.63 -8.34 -9.00
N ILE A 102 -1.40 -8.20 -8.53
CA ILE A 102 -0.29 -9.08 -8.89
C ILE A 102 0.60 -9.24 -7.66
N VAL A 103 1.19 -10.41 -7.48
CA VAL A 103 2.09 -10.66 -6.37
C VAL A 103 3.53 -10.41 -6.82
N HIS A 104 4.20 -9.51 -6.10
CA HIS A 104 5.64 -9.26 -6.27
C HIS A 104 6.40 -10.08 -5.23
N ARG A 105 7.32 -10.92 -5.68
CA ARG A 105 8.18 -11.71 -4.80
C ARG A 105 9.60 -11.17 -4.89
N GLY A 106 10.18 -10.84 -3.74
CA GLY A 106 11.53 -10.31 -3.65
C GLY A 106 11.58 -8.89 -3.12
N SER A 107 12.75 -8.28 -3.24
CA SER A 107 13.00 -6.93 -2.75
C SER A 107 12.10 -5.91 -3.43
N MET A 108 11.63 -4.94 -2.66
CA MET A 108 10.88 -3.81 -3.22
C MET A 108 11.76 -2.90 -4.10
N ASP A 109 13.09 -3.05 -4.04
CA ASP A 109 13.97 -2.34 -4.96
C ASP A 109 13.72 -2.77 -6.42
N ASP A 110 13.17 -3.96 -6.63
CA ASP A 110 12.88 -4.52 -7.96
C ASP A 110 11.40 -4.38 -8.34
N VAL A 111 10.61 -3.67 -7.57
CA VAL A 111 9.15 -3.65 -7.73
C VAL A 111 8.69 -2.98 -9.04
N MET A 112 9.51 -2.10 -9.61
CA MET A 112 9.10 -1.35 -10.81
C MET A 112 8.75 -2.24 -11.99
N ALA A 113 9.49 -3.34 -12.19
CA ALA A 113 9.19 -4.28 -13.28
C ALA A 113 7.81 -4.92 -13.08
N THR A 114 7.47 -5.27 -11.85
CA THR A 114 6.15 -5.84 -11.52
C THR A 114 5.04 -4.81 -11.70
N ILE A 115 5.28 -3.56 -11.27
CA ILE A 115 4.33 -2.46 -11.48
C ILE A 115 4.07 -2.26 -12.97
N GLN A 116 5.10 -2.27 -13.80
CA GLN A 116 4.96 -2.11 -15.25
C GLN A 116 4.20 -3.27 -15.88
N THR A 117 4.44 -4.50 -15.40
CA THR A 117 3.67 -5.67 -15.84
C THR A 117 2.19 -5.49 -15.55
N LEU A 118 1.86 -5.05 -14.34
CA LEU A 118 0.46 -4.79 -13.95
C LEU A 118 -0.16 -3.69 -14.82
N ALA A 119 0.56 -2.59 -15.02
CA ALA A 119 0.05 -1.47 -15.81
C ALA A 119 -0.23 -1.89 -17.26
N ARG A 120 0.68 -2.66 -17.86
CA ARG A 120 0.50 -3.16 -19.22
C ARG A 120 -0.70 -4.11 -19.32
N TRP A 121 -0.89 -4.95 -18.32
CA TRP A 121 -2.03 -5.86 -18.28
C TRP A 121 -3.36 -5.09 -18.22
N ILE A 122 -3.42 -4.06 -17.37
CA ILE A 122 -4.61 -3.21 -17.21
C ILE A 122 -4.95 -2.57 -18.55
N ASP A 123 -3.96 -1.97 -19.22
CA ASP A 123 -4.16 -1.32 -20.50
C ASP A 123 -4.57 -2.31 -21.59
N ALA A 124 -3.88 -3.45 -21.67
CA ALA A 124 -4.14 -4.46 -22.71
C ALA A 124 -5.53 -5.09 -22.56
N ASN A 125 -6.12 -5.07 -21.38
CA ASN A 125 -7.43 -5.66 -21.13
C ASN A 125 -8.56 -4.62 -21.07
N GLY A 126 -8.30 -3.38 -21.44
CA GLY A 126 -9.32 -2.35 -21.56
C GLY A 126 -9.77 -1.73 -20.26
N TYR A 127 -9.04 -1.93 -19.18
CA TYR A 127 -9.33 -1.28 -17.92
C TYR A 127 -8.58 0.04 -17.77
N ARG A 128 -8.95 0.81 -16.78
CA ARG A 128 -8.25 2.03 -16.40
C ARG A 128 -8.04 2.08 -14.90
N SER A 129 -6.88 2.58 -14.49
CA SER A 129 -6.59 2.81 -13.08
C SER A 129 -7.48 3.92 -12.52
N ALA A 130 -7.86 3.78 -11.26
CA ALA A 130 -8.57 4.83 -10.53
C ALA A 130 -7.64 5.98 -10.08
N GLY A 131 -6.33 5.88 -10.36
CA GLY A 131 -5.38 6.95 -10.11
C GLY A 131 -4.50 6.78 -8.88
N TYR A 132 -4.58 5.65 -8.20
CA TYR A 132 -3.68 5.35 -7.08
C TYR A 132 -3.44 3.85 -6.99
N ASN A 133 -2.45 3.46 -6.20
CA ASN A 133 -2.12 2.06 -6.00
C ASN A 133 -1.86 1.78 -4.53
N ARG A 134 -2.00 0.51 -4.18
CA ARG A 134 -1.78 -0.01 -2.84
C ARG A 134 -0.75 -1.13 -2.87
N GLU A 135 -0.04 -1.27 -1.77
CA GLU A 135 0.90 -2.39 -1.54
C GLU A 135 0.52 -3.08 -0.24
N LEU A 136 0.13 -4.35 -0.32
CA LEU A 136 -0.18 -5.16 0.84
C LEU A 136 1.01 -6.06 1.14
N TYR A 137 1.65 -5.86 2.29
CA TYR A 137 2.87 -6.56 2.65
C TYR A 137 2.53 -7.90 3.29
N LEU A 138 2.40 -8.93 2.46
CA LEU A 138 1.99 -10.26 2.92
C LEU A 138 3.07 -10.94 3.76
N GLU A 139 4.34 -10.81 3.37
CA GLU A 139 5.46 -11.38 4.11
C GLU A 139 6.63 -10.40 4.07
N CYS A 140 7.12 -10.01 5.24
CA CYS A 140 8.25 -9.10 5.40
C CYS A 140 9.30 -9.78 6.28
N ALA A 141 9.99 -10.75 5.69
CA ALA A 141 11.08 -11.45 6.37
C ALA A 141 12.29 -10.53 6.56
N ASP A 142 13.22 -10.92 7.44
CA ASP A 142 14.46 -10.16 7.62
C ASP A 142 15.26 -10.08 6.32
N ASP A 143 15.25 -11.15 5.52
CA ASP A 143 15.83 -11.15 4.18
C ASP A 143 14.82 -10.50 3.21
N ARG A 144 15.16 -9.33 2.70
CA ARG A 144 14.32 -8.60 1.76
C ARG A 144 14.01 -9.37 0.49
N ALA A 145 14.91 -10.26 0.07
CA ALA A 145 14.69 -11.09 -1.11
C ALA A 145 13.54 -12.10 -0.91
N ALA A 146 13.14 -12.35 0.35
CA ALA A 146 12.05 -13.25 0.68
C ALA A 146 10.71 -12.53 0.89
N TRP A 147 10.65 -11.21 0.69
CA TRP A 147 9.41 -10.45 0.84
C TRP A 147 8.37 -10.85 -0.20
N VAL A 148 7.11 -10.81 0.20
CA VAL A 148 5.98 -11.04 -0.68
C VAL A 148 5.01 -9.87 -0.52
N THR A 149 4.75 -9.17 -1.62
CA THR A 149 3.89 -7.98 -1.62
C THR A 149 2.82 -8.13 -2.70
N GLU A 150 1.57 -7.94 -2.35
CA GLU A 150 0.50 -7.86 -3.34
C GLU A 150 0.35 -6.41 -3.78
N LEU A 151 0.55 -6.16 -5.06
CA LEU A 151 0.27 -4.85 -5.65
C LEU A 151 -1.20 -4.82 -6.03
N GLN A 152 -1.87 -3.75 -5.65
CA GLN A 152 -3.30 -3.57 -5.87
C GLN A 152 -3.54 -2.25 -6.59
N GLU A 153 -4.10 -2.33 -7.78
CA GLU A 153 -4.43 -1.13 -8.55
C GLU A 153 -5.95 -1.03 -8.66
N PRO A 154 -6.59 -0.15 -7.89
CA PRO A 154 -8.02 0.05 -8.01
C PRO A 154 -8.37 0.50 -9.43
N LEU A 155 -9.43 -0.07 -9.99
CA LEU A 155 -9.85 0.20 -11.36
C LEU A 155 -10.99 1.20 -11.36
N ALA A 156 -10.94 2.14 -12.29
CA ALA A 156 -11.99 3.11 -12.48
C ALA A 156 -13.25 2.41 -12.98
N THR A 157 -14.40 2.79 -12.42
CA THR A 157 -15.69 2.37 -12.96
C THR A 157 -16.03 3.24 -14.14
N SER A 158 -16.41 2.59 -15.25
CA SER A 158 -16.85 3.30 -16.46
C SER A 158 -18.22 3.90 -16.25
#